data_c90957a0b20598320e4cf25d4e4b508e
#
_entry.id   c90957a0b20598320e4cf25d4e4b508e
#
_cell.length_a   1.000
_cell.length_b   1.000
_cell.length_c   1.000
_cell.angle_alpha   90.00
_cell.angle_beta   90.00
_cell.angle_gamma   90.00
#
_symmetry.space_group_name_H-M   'P 1'
#
loop_
_entity.id
_entity.type
_entity.pdbx_description
1 polymer ?
#
loop_
_entity_poly.entity_id
_entity_poly.type
_entity_poly.pdbx_seq_one_letter_code
_entity_poly.pdbx_strand_id
1 'polypeptide(L)'
;MSTILLFKRDPESYDSESLGTITEAQLDFLIDNLEEELEEDEDYWIAQATIDYLREKGADEELLLLLQKAIAGSEEGVDISYQIE
;
A
#
# COMPACT_ATOMS: atom_id res chain seq x y z
N MET A 1 7.68 -2.39 19.63
CA MET A 1 6.94 -2.68 18.42
C MET A 1 6.68 -1.39 17.67
N SER A 2 6.93 -1.39 16.40
CA SER A 2 6.69 -0.22 15.59
C SER A 2 5.31 -0.27 14.97
N THR A 3 4.64 0.86 14.96
CA THR A 3 3.36 1.00 14.27
C THR A 3 3.63 1.67 12.95
N ILE A 4 3.08 1.12 11.90
CA ILE A 4 3.29 1.67 10.57
C ILE A 4 1.99 2.21 10.06
N LEU A 5 1.98 3.51 9.75
CA LEU A 5 0.80 4.18 9.24
C LEU A 5 0.83 4.15 7.72
N LEU A 6 -0.30 3.82 7.13
CA LEU A 6 -0.43 3.85 5.68
C LEU A 6 -1.29 5.04 5.28
N PHE A 7 -0.88 5.69 4.22
CA PHE A 7 -1.60 6.83 3.65
C PHE A 7 -1.77 6.61 2.16
N LYS A 8 -2.90 7.03 1.64
CA LYS A 8 -3.06 7.06 0.20
C LYS A 8 -2.95 8.51 -0.26
N ARG A 9 -2.29 8.72 -1.37
CA ARG A 9 -2.17 10.04 -1.97
C ARG A 9 -2.93 10.03 -3.29
N ASP A 10 -3.90 10.93 -3.39
CA ASP A 10 -4.68 11.07 -4.61
C ASP A 10 -3.88 11.93 -5.60
N PRO A 11 -3.58 11.42 -6.79
CA PRO A 11 -2.80 12.19 -7.76
C PRO A 11 -3.52 13.44 -8.26
N GLU A 12 -4.83 13.51 -8.11
CA GLU A 12 -5.58 14.66 -8.57
C GLU A 12 -5.73 15.77 -7.54
N SER A 13 -5.79 15.40 -6.26
CA SER A 13 -6.08 16.38 -5.20
C SER A 13 -4.87 16.75 -4.37
N TYR A 14 -3.77 16.01 -4.47
CA TYR A 14 -2.57 16.18 -3.67
C TYR A 14 -2.79 15.98 -2.16
N ASP A 15 -3.96 15.56 -1.78
CA ASP A 15 -4.25 15.27 -0.38
C ASP A 15 -3.85 13.84 -0.06
N SER A 16 -3.38 13.63 1.16
CA SER A 16 -3.11 12.29 1.64
C SER A 16 -4.17 11.92 2.67
N GLU A 17 -4.62 10.69 2.62
CA GLU A 17 -5.64 10.19 3.52
C GLU A 17 -5.11 8.98 4.27
N SER A 18 -5.32 8.98 5.58
CA SER A 18 -4.88 7.84 6.39
C SER A 18 -5.75 6.63 6.10
N LEU A 19 -5.12 5.51 5.79
CA LEU A 19 -5.83 4.25 5.52
C LEU A 19 -5.96 3.41 6.78
N GLY A 20 -4.98 3.50 7.65
CA GLY A 20 -4.94 2.69 8.85
C GLY A 20 -3.50 2.32 9.18
N THR A 21 -3.34 1.27 9.97
CA THR A 21 -2.03 0.82 10.40
C THR A 21 -1.78 -0.61 9.97
N ILE A 22 -0.50 -0.93 9.78
CA ILE A 22 -0.09 -2.29 9.47
C ILE A 22 1.07 -2.67 10.40
N THR A 23 1.42 -3.96 10.40
CA THR A 23 2.53 -4.45 11.19
C THR A 23 3.82 -4.38 10.39
N GLU A 24 4.94 -4.56 11.09
CA GLU A 24 6.23 -4.60 10.41
C GLU A 24 6.30 -5.78 9.44
N ALA A 25 5.70 -6.91 9.81
CA ALA A 25 5.69 -8.08 8.95
C ALA A 25 4.93 -7.80 7.65
N GLN A 26 3.82 -7.06 7.76
CA GLN A 26 3.05 -6.68 6.58
C GLN A 26 3.82 -5.71 5.70
N LEU A 27 4.53 -4.78 6.31
CA LEU A 27 5.37 -3.85 5.55
C LEU A 27 6.51 -4.58 4.85
N ASP A 28 7.15 -5.50 5.55
CA ASP A 28 8.22 -6.31 4.96
C ASP A 28 7.71 -7.09 3.76
N PHE A 29 6.50 -7.62 3.86
CA PHE A 29 5.87 -8.33 2.76
C PHE A 29 5.70 -7.42 1.54
N LEU A 30 5.24 -6.20 1.76
CA LEU A 30 5.09 -5.24 0.68
C LEU A 30 6.42 -4.90 0.04
N ILE A 31 7.42 -4.64 0.86
CA ILE A 31 8.75 -4.29 0.36
C ILE A 31 9.33 -5.42 -0.47
N ASP A 32 9.22 -6.66 0.04
CA ASP A 32 9.76 -7.82 -0.66
C ASP A 32 9.10 -8.06 -2.02
N ASN A 33 7.80 -7.84 -2.09
CA ASN A 33 7.05 -8.15 -3.30
C ASN A 33 6.97 -7.00 -4.29
N LEU A 34 7.15 -5.76 -3.83
CA LEU A 34 7.09 -4.59 -4.67
C LEU A 34 8.45 -3.93 -4.90
N GLU A 35 9.49 -4.58 -4.43
CA GLU A 35 10.85 -4.04 -4.48
C GLU A 35 11.30 -3.66 -5.88
N GLU A 36 10.90 -4.41 -6.88
CA GLU A 36 11.30 -4.16 -8.25
C GLU A 36 10.70 -2.87 -8.82
N GLU A 37 9.60 -2.41 -8.25
CA GLU A 37 8.93 -1.21 -8.72
C GLU A 37 9.37 0.04 -7.98
N LEU A 38 10.16 -0.16 -6.91
CA LEU A 38 10.63 0.92 -6.09
C LEU A 38 12.04 1.27 -6.44
N GLU A 39 12.26 2.43 -6.96
CA GLU A 39 13.62 2.86 -7.18
C GLU A 39 14.17 3.48 -5.91
N GLU A 40 13.72 4.64 -5.54
CA GLU A 40 14.24 5.31 -4.35
C GLU A 40 13.16 5.97 -3.51
N ASP A 41 11.95 5.97 -4.00
CA ASP A 41 10.85 6.64 -3.32
C ASP A 41 10.16 5.71 -2.34
N GLU A 42 9.64 6.29 -1.28
CA GLU A 42 8.89 5.56 -0.28
C GLU A 42 7.43 5.33 -0.67
N ASP A 43 7.06 5.82 -1.84
CA ASP A 43 5.70 5.68 -2.35
C ASP A 43 5.57 4.46 -3.23
N TYR A 44 4.46 3.76 -3.06
CA TYR A 44 4.17 2.56 -3.84
C TYR A 44 2.92 2.81 -4.67
N TRP A 45 3.01 2.54 -5.96
CA TRP A 45 1.81 2.59 -6.80
C TRP A 45 1.05 1.30 -6.65
N ILE A 46 -0.19 1.38 -6.19
CA ILE A 46 -1.05 0.21 -5.97
C ILE A 46 -2.25 0.30 -6.90
N ALA A 47 -2.45 -0.76 -7.66
CA ALA A 47 -3.60 -0.91 -8.54
C ALA A 47 -4.23 -2.27 -8.27
N GLN A 48 -5.35 -2.56 -8.91
CA GLN A 48 -6.03 -3.84 -8.70
C GLN A 48 -5.11 -5.01 -9.05
N ALA A 49 -4.37 -4.90 -10.14
CA ALA A 49 -3.43 -5.96 -10.53
C ALA A 49 -2.37 -6.19 -9.46
N THR A 50 -1.94 -5.13 -8.79
CA THR A 50 -0.97 -5.23 -7.71
C THR A 50 -1.56 -6.00 -6.53
N ILE A 51 -2.81 -5.71 -6.20
CA ILE A 51 -3.49 -6.40 -5.11
C ILE A 51 -3.67 -7.88 -5.43
N ASP A 52 -4.05 -8.18 -6.66
CA ASP A 52 -4.19 -9.57 -7.09
C ASP A 52 -2.86 -10.32 -7.03
N TYR A 53 -1.78 -9.66 -7.42
CA TYR A 53 -0.45 -10.22 -7.32
C TYR A 53 -0.08 -10.54 -5.87
N LEU A 54 -0.32 -9.59 -4.97
CA LEU A 54 -0.03 -9.79 -3.56
C LEU A 54 -0.86 -10.92 -2.95
N ARG A 55 -2.10 -11.03 -3.39
CA ARG A 55 -2.98 -12.12 -2.93
C ARG A 55 -2.41 -13.48 -3.32
N GLU A 56 -1.90 -13.58 -4.53
CA GLU A 56 -1.27 -14.83 -4.99
C GLU A 56 -0.02 -15.16 -4.19
N LYS A 57 0.65 -14.15 -3.67
CA LYS A 57 1.86 -14.35 -2.87
C LYS A 57 1.56 -14.67 -1.42
N GLY A 58 0.29 -14.65 -1.03
CA GLY A 58 -0.09 -15.01 0.33
C GLY A 58 -0.22 -13.85 1.29
N ALA A 59 -0.55 -12.67 0.79
CA ALA A 59 -0.70 -11.50 1.64
C ALA A 59 -1.82 -11.68 2.64
N ASP A 60 -1.67 -11.04 3.81
CA ASP A 60 -2.69 -11.01 4.83
C ASP A 60 -3.98 -10.39 4.29
N GLU A 61 -5.10 -10.98 4.69
CA GLU A 61 -6.40 -10.46 4.31
C GLU A 61 -6.60 -9.02 4.76
N GLU A 62 -6.14 -8.70 5.97
CA GLU A 62 -6.25 -7.35 6.49
C GLU A 62 -5.50 -6.35 5.62
N LEU A 63 -4.31 -6.73 5.19
CA LEU A 63 -3.51 -5.88 4.31
C LEU A 63 -4.20 -5.69 2.98
N LEU A 64 -4.73 -6.77 2.41
CA LEU A 64 -5.45 -6.72 1.14
C LEU A 64 -6.68 -5.82 1.23
N LEU A 65 -7.40 -5.87 2.36
CA LEU A 65 -8.57 -5.03 2.56
C LEU A 65 -8.21 -3.55 2.61
N LEU A 66 -7.10 -3.23 3.27
CA LEU A 66 -6.64 -1.85 3.32
C LEU A 66 -6.28 -1.32 1.93
N LEU A 67 -5.56 -2.13 1.17
CA LEU A 67 -5.17 -1.75 -0.17
C LEU A 67 -6.37 -1.65 -1.10
N GLN A 68 -7.32 -2.58 -0.97
CA GLN A 68 -8.54 -2.55 -1.76
C GLN A 68 -9.34 -1.29 -1.46
N LYS A 69 -9.40 -0.91 -0.20
CA LYS A 69 -10.07 0.32 0.21
C LYS A 69 -9.38 1.54 -0.37
N ALA A 70 -8.06 1.50 -0.44
CA ALA A 70 -7.29 2.62 -0.98
C ALA A 70 -7.60 2.88 -2.43
N ILE A 71 -7.79 1.84 -3.23
CA ILE A 71 -8.05 1.99 -4.66
C ILE A 71 -9.53 2.09 -4.99
N ALA A 72 -10.41 1.98 -3.98
CA ALA A 72 -11.85 2.09 -4.20
C ALA A 72 -12.16 3.46 -4.82
N GLY A 73 -12.77 3.46 -5.96
CA GLY A 73 -13.08 4.68 -6.67
C GLY A 73 -12.00 5.17 -7.62
N SER A 74 -10.85 4.51 -7.64
CA SER A 74 -9.75 4.87 -8.54
C SER A 74 -9.50 3.70 -9.49
N GLU A 75 -9.80 3.88 -10.75
CA GLU A 75 -9.63 2.82 -11.73
C GLU A 75 -8.17 2.57 -12.07
N GLU A 76 -7.35 3.60 -11.99
CA GLU A 76 -5.93 3.49 -12.35
C GLU A 76 -5.04 3.08 -11.20
N GLY A 77 -5.50 3.24 -9.97
CA GLY A 77 -4.68 2.97 -8.79
C GLY A 77 -4.36 4.25 -8.03
N VAL A 78 -3.62 4.11 -6.96
CA VAL A 78 -3.24 5.25 -6.12
C VAL A 78 -1.82 5.05 -5.60
N ASP A 79 -1.20 6.15 -5.23
CA ASP A 79 0.08 6.10 -4.52
C ASP A 79 -0.18 5.81 -3.05
N ILE A 80 0.57 4.89 -2.51
CA ILE A 80 0.52 4.56 -1.09
C ILE A 80 1.86 4.92 -0.49
N SER A 81 1.83 5.63 0.61
CA SER A 81 3.04 5.92 1.37
C SER A 81 2.90 5.37 2.78
N TYR A 82 3.99 5.25 3.47
CA TYR A 82 3.96 4.74 4.83
C TYR A 82 4.86 5.59 5.73
N GLN A 83 4.55 5.54 7.01
CA GLN A 83 5.35 6.23 8.01
C GLN A 83 5.48 5.33 9.22
N ILE A 84 6.70 5.12 9.66
CA ILE A 84 6.99 4.29 10.84
C ILE A 84 7.02 5.20 12.05
N GLU A 85 6.24 4.84 13.06
CA GLU A 85 6.23 5.58 14.32
C GLU A 85 7.06 4.91 15.39
#